data_dc59886d57d8ed1853b5fc79f7e3c43e
#
_entry.id   dc59886d57d8ed1853b5fc79f7e3c43e
#
_cell.length_a   1.000
_cell.length_b   1.000
_cell.length_c   1.000
_cell.angle_alpha   90.00
_cell.angle_beta   90.00
_cell.angle_gamma   90.00
#
_symmetry.space_group_name_H-M   'P 1'
#
loop_
_entity.id
_entity.type
_entity.pdbx_description
1 polymer ?
#
loop_
_entity_poly.entity_id
_entity_poly.type
_entity_poly.pdbx_seq_one_letter_code
_entity_poly.pdbx_strand_id
1 'polypeptide(L)'
;MDSDDGGSRSLTSHLGSLCSDPDVEFAVAFGSRTTGRSRPSSDLDVAVKFADELSSEDRFRKRCFLSGDLQQPEKPHVDLVDLESLPIEVAHDAVSGEFVCGDRAAFQEFKGDLETTYQAGRRDRRRRRRKRIDRIAEEGLRG
;
A
#
# COMPACT_ATOMS: atom_id res chain seq x y z
N MET A 1 -19.80 20.83 5.03
CA MET A 1 -19.07 21.12 4.82
C MET A 1 -17.98 20.72 5.24
N ASP A 2 -17.29 20.40 5.18
CA ASP A 2 -16.36 19.89 5.46
C ASP A 2 -15.29 20.56 5.68
N SER A 3 -14.94 20.78 6.40
CA SER A 3 -14.05 21.41 6.87
C SER A 3 -12.83 20.79 6.89
N ASP A 4 -12.57 19.93 6.36
CA ASP A 4 -11.50 19.30 6.54
C ASP A 4 -10.30 19.94 6.28
N ASP A 5 -9.24 19.44 6.62
CA ASP A 5 -8.02 20.02 6.48
C ASP A 5 -7.61 20.06 5.06
N GLY A 6 -6.91 21.05 4.66
CA GLY A 6 -6.52 21.27 3.30
C GLY A 6 -5.65 20.20 2.75
N GLY A 7 -4.84 19.58 3.59
CA GLY A 7 -3.95 18.51 3.13
C GLY A 7 -4.71 17.31 2.65
N SER A 8 -5.67 16.85 3.43
CA SER A 8 -6.48 15.70 3.07
C SER A 8 -7.32 16.00 1.84
N ARG A 9 -7.89 17.17 1.78
CA ARG A 9 -8.69 17.58 0.64
C ARG A 9 -7.84 17.66 -0.63
N SER A 10 -6.62 18.16 -0.51
CA SER A 10 -5.72 18.27 -1.63
C SER A 10 -5.35 16.90 -2.18
N LEU A 11 -5.06 15.95 -1.31
CA LEU A 11 -4.75 14.58 -1.72
C LEU A 11 -5.94 13.96 -2.42
N THR A 12 -7.13 14.07 -1.84
CA THR A 12 -8.32 13.50 -2.42
C THR A 12 -8.61 14.10 -3.79
N SER A 13 -8.45 15.42 -3.90
CA SER A 13 -8.71 16.10 -5.16
C SER A 13 -7.74 15.68 -6.25
N HIS A 14 -6.47 15.57 -5.91
CA HIS A 14 -5.42 15.20 -6.87
C HIS A 14 -5.57 13.75 -7.32
N LEU A 15 -5.97 12.88 -6.42
CA LEU A 15 -6.04 11.46 -6.70
C LEU A 15 -7.44 10.94 -6.97
N GLY A 16 -8.43 11.83 -6.94
CA GLY A 16 -9.82 11.42 -7.07
C GLY A 16 -10.15 10.69 -8.36
N SER A 17 -9.41 10.98 -9.43
CA SER A 17 -9.67 10.36 -10.72
C SER A 17 -9.38 8.86 -10.70
N LEU A 18 -8.58 8.39 -9.74
CA LEU A 18 -8.28 6.96 -9.66
C LEU A 18 -9.54 6.13 -9.52
N CYS A 19 -10.44 6.57 -8.66
CA CYS A 19 -11.63 5.79 -8.38
C CYS A 19 -12.76 6.03 -9.36
N SER A 20 -12.52 6.87 -10.38
CA SER A 20 -13.43 6.97 -11.50
C SER A 20 -13.30 5.75 -12.40
N ASP A 21 -12.19 5.02 -12.30
CA ASP A 21 -11.97 3.83 -13.10
C ASP A 21 -12.70 2.66 -12.42
N PRO A 22 -13.59 1.98 -13.13
CA PRO A 22 -14.37 0.90 -12.52
C PRO A 22 -13.54 -0.30 -12.09
N ASP A 23 -12.30 -0.41 -12.58
CA ASP A 23 -11.42 -1.50 -12.20
C ASP A 23 -10.69 -1.22 -10.89
N VAL A 24 -10.81 -0.01 -10.34
CA VAL A 24 -10.19 0.36 -9.09
C VAL A 24 -11.18 0.18 -7.94
N GLU A 25 -10.86 -0.70 -7.02
CA GLU A 25 -11.75 -0.95 -5.89
C GLU A 25 -11.55 0.09 -4.79
N PHE A 26 -10.30 0.41 -4.48
CA PHE A 26 -9.98 1.49 -3.55
C PHE A 26 -8.51 1.87 -3.69
N ALA A 27 -8.14 2.99 -3.09
CA ALA A 27 -6.76 3.47 -3.10
C ALA A 27 -6.39 4.02 -1.74
N VAL A 28 -5.12 3.86 -1.36
CA VAL A 28 -4.59 4.28 -0.07
C VAL A 28 -3.28 5.01 -0.29
N ALA A 29 -3.12 6.17 0.33
CA ALA A 29 -1.85 6.90 0.30
C ALA A 29 -1.02 6.51 1.51
N PHE A 30 0.27 6.29 1.32
CA PHE A 30 1.12 5.86 2.42
C PHE A 30 2.52 6.43 2.23
N GLY A 31 3.41 6.12 3.16
CA GLY A 31 4.78 6.59 3.07
C GLY A 31 5.01 7.85 3.87
N SER A 32 6.21 8.41 3.73
CA SER A 32 6.64 9.54 4.57
C SER A 32 5.81 10.81 4.36
N ARG A 33 5.24 10.97 3.16
CA ARG A 33 4.46 12.17 2.89
C ARG A 33 3.18 12.23 3.71
N THR A 34 2.57 11.08 3.97
CA THR A 34 1.33 11.04 4.75
C THR A 34 1.58 11.25 6.23
N THR A 35 2.81 11.05 6.69
CA THR A 35 3.13 11.27 8.09
C THR A 35 3.50 12.71 8.38
N GLY A 36 3.58 13.55 7.37
CA GLY A 36 3.92 14.95 7.55
C GLY A 36 5.39 15.23 7.74
N ARG A 37 6.22 14.21 7.64
CA ARG A 37 7.67 14.41 7.81
C ARG A 37 8.39 14.66 6.51
N SER A 38 7.71 14.46 5.40
CA SER A 38 8.35 14.59 4.12
C SER A 38 8.43 16.04 3.69
N ARG A 39 9.31 16.30 2.75
CA ARG A 39 9.41 17.61 2.13
C ARG A 39 8.30 17.75 1.12
N PRO A 40 7.93 18.98 0.76
CA PRO A 40 6.87 19.17 -0.24
C PRO A 40 7.18 18.52 -1.59
N SER A 41 8.46 18.33 -1.89
CA SER A 41 8.86 17.74 -3.16
C SER A 41 8.94 16.22 -3.11
N SER A 42 8.66 15.61 -1.96
CA SER A 42 8.75 14.15 -1.84
C SER A 42 7.67 13.48 -2.68
N ASP A 43 7.99 12.29 -3.16
CA ASP A 43 7.03 11.51 -3.94
C ASP A 43 5.86 11.09 -3.05
N LEU A 44 4.73 10.91 -3.68
CA LEU A 44 3.54 10.46 -2.99
C LEU A 44 3.33 8.99 -3.36
N ASP A 45 3.34 8.12 -2.37
CA ASP A 45 3.13 6.69 -2.60
C ASP A 45 1.66 6.35 -2.47
N VAL A 46 1.08 5.73 -3.50
CA VAL A 46 -0.32 5.36 -3.51
C VAL A 46 -0.45 3.89 -3.91
N ALA A 47 -1.13 3.12 -3.09
CA ALA A 47 -1.42 1.73 -3.40
C ALA A 47 -2.86 1.60 -3.86
N VAL A 48 -3.07 0.86 -4.95
CA VAL A 48 -4.38 0.67 -5.53
C VAL A 48 -4.76 -0.81 -5.44
N LYS A 49 -5.97 -1.10 -4.99
CA LYS A 49 -6.51 -2.44 -5.05
C LYS A 49 -7.43 -2.49 -6.27
N PHE A 50 -7.08 -3.35 -7.21
CA PHE A 50 -7.89 -3.53 -8.41
C PHE A 50 -8.96 -4.59 -8.19
N ALA A 51 -9.96 -4.60 -9.06
CA ALA A 51 -11.03 -5.58 -9.00
C ALA A 51 -10.45 -7.00 -9.13
N ASP A 52 -11.07 -7.94 -8.43
CA ASP A 52 -10.57 -9.31 -8.37
C ASP A 52 -10.54 -10.00 -9.72
N GLU A 53 -11.38 -9.59 -10.66
CA GLU A 53 -11.45 -10.21 -11.97
C GLU A 53 -10.24 -9.94 -12.84
N LEU A 54 -9.45 -8.92 -12.54
CA LEU A 54 -8.30 -8.58 -13.37
C LEU A 54 -7.18 -9.57 -13.17
N SER A 55 -6.58 -10.02 -14.27
CA SER A 55 -5.37 -10.82 -14.21
C SER A 55 -4.20 -9.95 -13.78
N SER A 56 -3.11 -10.58 -13.38
CA SER A 56 -1.92 -9.82 -12.99
C SER A 56 -1.39 -8.98 -14.14
N GLU A 57 -1.51 -9.48 -15.37
CA GLU A 57 -1.07 -8.73 -16.53
C GLU A 57 -1.95 -7.51 -16.76
N ASP A 58 -3.25 -7.67 -16.62
CA ASP A 58 -4.18 -6.55 -16.77
C ASP A 58 -3.97 -5.52 -15.68
N ARG A 59 -3.70 -5.95 -14.46
CA ARG A 59 -3.40 -5.04 -13.36
C ARG A 59 -2.14 -4.24 -13.65
N PHE A 60 -1.13 -4.89 -14.20
CA PHE A 60 0.12 -4.21 -14.54
C PHE A 60 -0.12 -3.11 -15.59
N ARG A 61 -0.86 -3.45 -16.64
CA ARG A 61 -1.16 -2.49 -17.70
C ARG A 61 -1.96 -1.32 -17.17
N LYS A 62 -2.97 -1.61 -16.34
CA LYS A 62 -3.82 -0.57 -15.77
C LYS A 62 -3.01 0.34 -14.85
N ARG A 63 -2.12 -0.25 -14.06
CA ARG A 63 -1.27 0.53 -13.17
C ARG A 63 -0.38 1.50 -13.95
N CYS A 64 0.21 1.01 -15.03
CA CYS A 64 1.07 1.87 -15.85
C CYS A 64 0.28 3.02 -16.47
N PHE A 65 -0.92 2.73 -16.96
CA PHE A 65 -1.77 3.74 -17.57
C PHE A 65 -2.16 4.80 -16.53
N LEU A 66 -2.64 4.36 -15.38
CA LEU A 66 -3.07 5.27 -14.33
C LEU A 66 -1.92 6.07 -13.76
N SER A 67 -0.75 5.44 -13.64
CA SER A 67 0.43 6.12 -13.14
C SER A 67 0.79 7.31 -14.02
N GLY A 68 0.78 7.10 -15.34
CA GLY A 68 1.05 8.19 -16.27
C GLY A 68 0.01 9.28 -16.20
N ASP A 69 -1.26 8.88 -16.08
CA ASP A 69 -2.36 9.82 -16.06
C ASP A 69 -2.35 10.73 -14.83
N LEU A 70 -1.76 10.27 -13.74
CA LEU A 70 -1.72 11.03 -12.51
C LEU A 70 -0.60 12.06 -12.43
N GLN A 71 0.41 11.94 -13.28
CA GLN A 71 1.55 12.85 -13.19
C GLN A 71 1.18 14.23 -13.68
N GLN A 72 1.54 15.25 -12.92
CA GLN A 72 1.30 16.64 -13.26
C GLN A 72 2.57 17.44 -12.98
N PRO A 73 2.95 18.36 -13.88
CA PRO A 73 4.24 19.04 -13.76
C PRO A 73 4.45 19.80 -12.47
N GLU A 74 3.39 20.36 -11.90
CA GLU A 74 3.53 21.16 -10.70
C GLU A 74 3.15 20.43 -9.43
N LYS A 75 2.95 19.12 -9.52
CA LYS A 75 2.56 18.32 -8.36
C LYS A 75 3.63 17.30 -8.06
N PRO A 76 3.70 16.80 -6.84
CA PRO A 76 4.66 15.74 -6.52
C PRO A 76 4.44 14.53 -7.41
N HIS A 77 5.51 13.82 -7.69
CA HIS A 77 5.41 12.58 -8.45
C HIS A 77 4.57 11.57 -7.66
N VAL A 78 3.66 10.89 -8.34
CA VAL A 78 2.84 9.87 -7.71
C VAL A 78 3.41 8.50 -8.09
N ASP A 79 3.83 7.76 -7.07
CA ASP A 79 4.35 6.41 -7.28
C ASP A 79 3.18 5.46 -7.01
N LEU A 80 2.57 4.97 -8.09
CA LEU A 80 1.39 4.13 -7.98
C LEU A 80 1.79 2.66 -8.00
N VAL A 81 1.38 1.92 -7.00
CA VAL A 81 1.70 0.50 -6.90
C VAL A 81 0.44 -0.33 -6.79
N ASP A 82 0.53 -1.58 -7.23
CA ASP A 82 -0.57 -2.54 -7.12
C ASP A 82 -0.48 -3.19 -5.74
N LEU A 83 -1.46 -2.94 -4.90
CA LEU A 83 -1.45 -3.42 -3.52
C LEU A 83 -1.24 -4.94 -3.44
N GLU A 84 -1.79 -5.69 -4.38
CA GLU A 84 -1.68 -7.13 -4.37
C GLU A 84 -0.33 -7.64 -4.86
N SER A 85 0.50 -6.76 -5.42
CA SER A 85 1.84 -7.14 -5.85
C SER A 85 2.90 -6.88 -4.79
N LEU A 86 2.53 -6.23 -3.71
CA LEU A 86 3.49 -5.86 -2.68
C LEU A 86 3.79 -7.03 -1.75
N PRO A 87 5.04 -7.11 -1.24
CA PRO A 87 5.32 -8.05 -0.15
C PRO A 87 4.41 -7.75 1.04
N ILE A 88 4.13 -8.77 1.84
CA ILE A 88 3.16 -8.62 2.91
C ILE A 88 3.52 -7.52 3.91
N GLU A 89 4.81 -7.35 4.18
CA GLU A 89 5.23 -6.29 5.12
C GLU A 89 4.93 -4.91 4.57
N VAL A 90 5.15 -4.72 3.28
CA VAL A 90 4.90 -3.42 2.64
C VAL A 90 3.41 -3.18 2.50
N ALA A 91 2.66 -4.21 2.14
CA ALA A 91 1.21 -4.10 2.02
C ALA A 91 0.58 -3.76 3.37
N HIS A 92 1.07 -4.40 4.43
CA HIS A 92 0.58 -4.14 5.79
C HIS A 92 0.81 -2.69 6.18
N ASP A 93 1.99 -2.17 5.82
CA ASP A 93 2.31 -0.78 6.09
C ASP A 93 1.42 0.16 5.26
N ALA A 94 1.19 -0.20 4.00
CA ALA A 94 0.40 0.64 3.10
C ALA A 94 -1.04 0.80 3.58
N VAL A 95 -1.68 -0.29 4.04
CA VAL A 95 -3.09 -0.20 4.48
C VAL A 95 -3.23 0.53 5.80
N SER A 96 -2.12 0.86 6.46
CA SER A 96 -2.15 1.69 7.65
C SER A 96 -2.12 3.18 7.29
N GLY A 97 -1.99 3.49 6.01
CA GLY A 97 -1.96 4.87 5.55
C GLY A 97 -3.34 5.48 5.46
N GLU A 98 -3.45 6.49 4.61
CA GLU A 98 -4.67 7.26 4.49
C GLU A 98 -5.55 6.77 3.35
N PHE A 99 -6.79 6.43 3.65
CA PHE A 99 -7.75 6.01 2.63
C PHE A 99 -8.01 7.21 1.70
N VAL A 100 -7.85 6.99 0.40
CA VAL A 100 -8.01 8.06 -0.58
C VAL A 100 -9.40 8.06 -1.18
N CYS A 101 -9.82 6.93 -1.74
CA CYS A 101 -11.11 6.84 -2.40
C CYS A 101 -11.48 5.39 -2.64
N GLY A 102 -12.73 5.17 -3.02
CA GLY A 102 -13.21 3.87 -3.41
C GLY A 102 -14.17 3.28 -2.38
N ASP A 103 -14.29 1.96 -2.40
CA ASP A 103 -15.21 1.24 -1.52
C ASP A 103 -14.57 1.06 -0.15
N ARG A 104 -15.03 1.81 0.81
CA ARG A 104 -14.47 1.75 2.17
C ARG A 104 -14.70 0.40 2.84
N ALA A 105 -15.83 -0.22 2.56
CA ALA A 105 -16.10 -1.55 3.13
C ALA A 105 -15.11 -2.58 2.59
N ALA A 106 -14.81 -2.52 1.30
CA ALA A 106 -13.83 -3.40 0.69
C ALA A 106 -12.44 -3.14 1.29
N PHE A 107 -12.12 -1.88 1.54
CA PHE A 107 -10.85 -1.52 2.17
C PHE A 107 -10.74 -2.12 3.57
N GLN A 108 -11.79 -1.99 4.37
CA GLN A 108 -11.77 -2.51 5.73
C GLN A 108 -11.64 -4.04 5.75
N GLU A 109 -12.33 -4.71 4.84
CA GLU A 109 -12.26 -6.16 4.73
C GLU A 109 -10.85 -6.60 4.32
N PHE A 110 -10.28 -5.95 3.31
CA PHE A 110 -8.93 -6.26 2.85
C PHE A 110 -7.92 -6.04 3.97
N LYS A 111 -8.05 -4.93 4.68
CA LYS A 111 -7.14 -4.59 5.78
C LYS A 111 -7.21 -5.65 6.89
N GLY A 112 -8.42 -6.09 7.22
CA GLY A 112 -8.59 -7.11 8.25
C GLY A 112 -7.97 -8.44 7.87
N ASP A 113 -8.20 -8.88 6.62
CA ASP A 113 -7.64 -10.12 6.12
C ASP A 113 -6.12 -10.06 6.08
N LEU A 114 -5.60 -8.93 5.64
CA LEU A 114 -4.16 -8.73 5.55
C LEU A 114 -3.53 -8.74 6.95
N GLU A 115 -4.20 -8.13 7.91
CA GLU A 115 -3.70 -8.10 9.29
C GLU A 115 -3.60 -9.52 9.84
N THR A 116 -4.61 -10.34 9.61
CA THR A 116 -4.62 -11.72 10.05
C THR A 116 -3.46 -12.49 9.43
N THR A 117 -3.27 -12.35 8.12
CA THR A 117 -2.19 -13.02 7.42
C THR A 117 -0.82 -12.54 7.89
N TYR A 118 -0.70 -11.25 8.13
CA TYR A 118 0.55 -10.66 8.57
C TYR A 118 0.94 -11.20 9.95
N GLN A 119 -0.03 -11.28 10.89
CA GLN A 119 0.25 -11.77 12.22
C GLN A 119 0.64 -13.26 12.21
N ALA A 120 -0.05 -14.06 11.40
CA ALA A 120 0.29 -15.47 11.27
C ALA A 120 1.71 -15.65 10.71
N GLY A 121 2.04 -14.89 9.67
CA GLY A 121 3.35 -14.95 9.07
C GLY A 121 4.45 -14.46 10.01
N ARG A 122 4.14 -13.44 10.83
CA ARG A 122 5.10 -12.91 11.78
C ARG A 122 5.47 -13.97 12.82
N ARG A 123 4.47 -14.70 13.31
CA ARG A 123 4.72 -15.78 14.27
C ARG A 123 5.58 -16.86 13.64
N ASP A 124 5.26 -17.22 12.41
CA ASP A 124 6.01 -18.27 11.70
C ASP A 124 7.46 -17.85 11.45
N ARG A 125 7.67 -16.60 11.04
CA ARG A 125 9.00 -16.09 10.80
C ARG A 125 9.83 -16.07 12.09
N ARG A 126 9.19 -15.69 13.20
CA ARG A 126 9.86 -15.67 14.51
C ARG A 126 10.27 -17.09 14.92
N ARG A 127 9.39 -18.06 14.69
CA ARG A 127 9.67 -19.46 15.01
C ARG A 127 10.84 -19.98 14.18
N ARG A 128 10.85 -19.68 12.89
CA ARG A 128 11.92 -20.12 12.00
C ARG A 128 13.24 -19.49 12.39
N ARG A 129 13.23 -18.24 12.77
CA ARG A 129 14.45 -17.56 13.20
C ARG A 129 15.00 -18.20 14.46
N ARG A 130 14.16 -18.53 15.42
CA ARG A 130 14.58 -19.17 16.66
C ARG A 130 15.22 -20.53 16.38
N LYS A 131 14.60 -21.33 15.53
CA LYS A 131 15.16 -22.63 15.18
C LYS A 131 16.51 -22.51 14.51
N ARG A 132 16.66 -21.51 13.65
CA ARG A 132 17.92 -21.29 12.95
C ARG A 132 19.03 -20.90 13.94
N ILE A 133 18.70 -20.04 14.87
CA ILE A 133 19.66 -19.61 15.90
C ILE A 133 20.08 -20.79 16.76
N ASP A 134 19.13 -21.60 17.18
CA ASP A 134 19.45 -22.79 17.99
C ASP A 134 20.36 -23.74 17.26
N ARG A 135 20.10 -23.96 15.96
CA ARG A 135 20.92 -24.84 15.16
C ARG A 135 22.35 -24.31 15.06
N ILE A 136 22.52 -23.04 14.83
CA ILE A 136 23.82 -22.41 14.71
C ILE A 136 24.57 -22.53 16.04
N ALA A 137 23.88 -22.32 17.14
CA ALA A 137 24.50 -22.43 18.46
C ALA A 137 25.02 -23.88 18.72
N GLU A 138 24.22 -24.87 18.35
CA GLU A 138 24.64 -26.25 18.53
C GLU A 138 25.86 -26.58 17.68
N GLU A 139 25.82 -26.19 16.40
CA GLU A 139 26.94 -26.49 15.49
C GLU A 139 28.20 -25.73 15.89
N GLY A 140 28.02 -24.51 16.38
CA GLY A 140 29.16 -23.72 16.82
C GLY A 140 29.85 -24.32 18.04
N LEU A 141 29.09 -24.94 18.91
CA LEU A 141 29.67 -25.56 20.10
C LEU A 141 30.44 -26.82 19.77
N ARG A 142 30.15 -27.43 18.65
CA ARG A 142 30.84 -28.65 18.25
C ARG A 142 32.11 -28.38 17.45
N GLY A 143 32.18 -27.18 16.93
CA GLY A 143 33.34 -26.79 16.15
C GLY A 143 34.48 -26.38 17.02
#